data_c3ab94664adb140f7b645a9ab3d1e436
#
_entry.id   c3ab94664adb140f7b645a9ab3d1e436
#
_cell.length_a   1.000
_cell.length_b   1.000
_cell.length_c   1.000
_cell.angle_alpha   90.00
_cell.angle_beta   90.00
_cell.angle_gamma   90.00
#
_symmetry.space_group_name_H-M   'P 1'
#
loop_
_entity.id
_entity.type
_entity.pdbx_description
1 polymer ?
#
loop_
_entity_poly.entity_id
_entity_poly.type
_entity_poly.pdbx_seq_one_letter_code
_entity_poly.pdbx_strand_id
1 'polypeptide(L)'
;KHGQERISYLHPGMENSLKNTYGILVYQEQFMQISKEWCGFTGGQADTLRKAVGKKKIDLMRKVKVDFVDGAVKVGGATEEQAETFWAQLEEFANYCFNKSHAACYGLISYWTAYLKAHYPDAFMAALMTSDADDIDRLAIEIAESQHMGIQVLAPDVNESFVEFAVVPGESKIRFGMAAVKGVGVGAVEEILRAREDGKFETIEDFAKRVSVAKFNKKAWESLIKSGGFDRFGDRSDLLFNLENIQGFASKLQKEALSGQTDLFGLLGESSESVLPTVRLQSAPVKHTEKERLMWERELMGLYISAHPLDQYVDYFAEQTIPLSTITKQHDNNKVIVGGLINSLRVIVTKSGSKMAFVAMEDKTGDTEIIVFPSVYQQIGEHLRQDVAVRVEGVVNCRDRDGNMTSDVKIMADLITLVTDDEL
;
A
#
# COMPACT_ATOMS: atom_id res chain seq x y z
N LYS A 1 7.76 23.13 24.06
CA LYS A 1 7.81 23.33 22.60
C LYS A 1 6.85 24.45 22.17
N HIS A 2 5.65 24.47 22.70
CA HIS A 2 4.60 25.44 22.33
C HIS A 2 4.53 26.66 23.27
N GLY A 3 5.49 26.82 24.20
CA GLY A 3 5.54 27.95 25.12
C GLY A 3 4.48 27.92 26.23
N GLN A 4 3.78 26.79 26.42
CA GLN A 4 2.71 26.64 27.41
C GLN A 4 3.23 26.32 28.82
N GLU A 5 4.43 25.72 28.89
CA GLU A 5 5.07 25.34 30.14
C GLU A 5 6.48 25.93 30.23
N ARG A 6 6.90 26.29 31.46
CA ARG A 6 8.26 26.76 31.71
C ARG A 6 9.21 25.57 31.73
N ILE A 7 10.31 25.67 30.97
CA ILE A 7 11.39 24.67 30.98
C ILE A 7 12.06 24.73 32.36
N SER A 8 12.22 23.60 33.00
CA SER A 8 12.93 23.45 34.27
C SER A 8 14.00 22.39 34.16
N TYR A 9 15.05 22.56 34.93
CA TYR A 9 16.16 21.61 35.02
C TYR A 9 16.33 21.20 36.47
N LEU A 10 16.66 19.95 36.75
CA LEU A 10 16.91 19.46 38.11
C LEU A 10 18.10 20.15 38.72
N HIS A 11 19.10 20.49 37.92
CA HIS A 11 20.27 21.29 38.32
C HIS A 11 20.68 22.21 37.15
N PRO A 12 21.13 23.47 37.41
CA PRO A 12 21.55 24.39 36.34
C PRO A 12 22.65 23.84 35.42
N GLY A 13 23.55 23.02 35.98
CA GLY A 13 24.61 22.35 35.17
C GLY A 13 24.11 21.39 34.09
N MET A 14 22.83 21.08 34.05
CA MET A 14 22.21 20.21 33.03
C MET A 14 21.64 20.99 31.85
N GLU A 15 21.50 22.30 31.95
CA GLU A 15 20.86 23.13 30.93
C GLU A 15 21.53 22.97 29.58
N ASN A 16 22.86 23.04 29.51
CA ASN A 16 23.60 22.93 28.25
C ASN A 16 23.28 21.61 27.51
N SER A 17 23.15 20.51 28.23
CA SER A 17 22.87 19.18 27.66
C SER A 17 21.39 18.97 27.32
N LEU A 18 20.47 19.60 28.05
CA LEU A 18 19.02 19.34 27.95
C LEU A 18 18.20 20.45 27.26
N LYS A 19 18.77 21.63 27.01
CA LYS A 19 18.02 22.77 26.43
C LYS A 19 17.35 22.44 25.09
N ASN A 20 17.98 21.64 24.24
CA ASN A 20 17.45 21.28 22.93
C ASN A 20 16.30 20.26 23.00
N THR A 21 16.09 19.63 24.15
CA THR A 21 15.01 18.69 24.45
C THR A 21 14.10 19.18 25.58
N TYR A 22 14.09 20.51 25.78
CA TYR A 22 13.18 21.19 26.74
C TYR A 22 13.28 20.66 28.18
N GLY A 23 14.49 20.31 28.62
CA GLY A 23 14.74 19.80 29.97
C GLY A 23 14.54 18.29 30.12
N ILE A 24 14.16 17.60 29.07
CA ILE A 24 13.86 16.15 29.10
C ILE A 24 15.04 15.35 28.57
N LEU A 25 15.38 14.27 29.26
CA LEU A 25 16.37 13.30 28.81
C LEU A 25 15.76 12.42 27.70
N VAL A 26 16.31 12.47 26.48
CA VAL A 26 15.84 11.75 25.31
C VAL A 26 16.95 10.89 24.69
N TYR A 27 18.17 11.41 24.62
CA TYR A 27 19.28 10.78 23.91
C TYR A 27 20.38 10.28 24.85
N GLN A 28 21.02 9.18 24.46
CA GLN A 28 22.17 8.63 25.18
C GLN A 28 23.31 9.64 25.32
N GLU A 29 23.55 10.42 24.30
CA GLU A 29 24.61 11.44 24.27
C GLU A 29 24.38 12.54 25.31
N GLN A 30 23.13 12.81 25.73
CA GLN A 30 22.83 13.82 26.73
C GLN A 30 23.33 13.40 28.13
N PHE A 31 23.05 12.19 28.55
CA PHE A 31 23.55 11.74 29.85
C PHE A 31 25.07 11.53 29.84
N MET A 32 25.66 11.17 28.69
CA MET A 32 27.12 11.15 28.56
C MET A 32 27.73 12.54 28.70
N GLN A 33 27.08 13.55 28.14
CA GLN A 33 27.52 14.95 28.26
C GLN A 33 27.32 15.45 29.70
N ILE A 34 26.17 15.17 30.30
CA ILE A 34 25.89 15.50 31.72
C ILE A 34 26.95 14.85 32.63
N SER A 35 27.27 13.58 32.44
CA SER A 35 28.28 12.90 33.26
C SER A 35 29.68 13.55 33.15
N LYS A 36 30.04 14.12 31.99
CA LYS A 36 31.30 14.83 31.80
C LYS A 36 31.26 16.23 32.41
N GLU A 37 30.22 17.01 32.11
CA GLU A 37 30.14 18.42 32.48
C GLU A 37 29.75 18.61 33.97
N TRP A 38 28.88 17.75 34.46
CA TRP A 38 28.33 17.87 35.82
C TRP A 38 29.04 16.96 36.84
N CYS A 39 29.45 15.75 36.43
CA CYS A 39 30.12 14.81 37.33
C CYS A 39 31.63 14.73 37.15
N GLY A 40 32.21 15.43 36.16
CA GLY A 40 33.63 15.43 35.90
C GLY A 40 34.14 14.11 35.28
N PHE A 41 33.30 13.32 34.67
CA PHE A 41 33.69 12.08 34.01
C PHE A 41 34.62 12.32 32.82
N THR A 42 35.61 11.46 32.67
CA THR A 42 36.38 11.34 31.44
C THR A 42 35.53 10.74 30.31
N GLY A 43 35.95 10.89 29.05
CA GLY A 43 35.26 10.27 27.92
C GLY A 43 35.08 8.77 28.06
N GLY A 44 36.11 8.06 28.61
CA GLY A 44 36.07 6.62 28.85
C GLY A 44 35.06 6.21 29.94
N GLN A 45 34.93 7.01 31.02
CA GLN A 45 33.95 6.77 32.06
C GLN A 45 32.50 7.03 31.52
N ALA A 46 32.32 8.09 30.75
CA ALA A 46 31.03 8.37 30.11
C ALA A 46 30.60 7.26 29.11
N ASP A 47 31.55 6.68 28.37
CA ASP A 47 31.27 5.54 27.48
C ASP A 47 30.97 4.26 28.28
N THR A 48 31.63 4.08 29.44
CA THR A 48 31.32 2.97 30.36
C THR A 48 29.91 3.09 30.91
N LEU A 49 29.48 4.31 31.30
CA LEU A 49 28.10 4.61 31.70
C LEU A 49 27.12 4.27 30.57
N ARG A 50 27.42 4.74 29.34
CA ARG A 50 26.59 4.43 28.17
C ARG A 50 26.43 2.92 27.93
N LYS A 51 27.53 2.17 28.07
CA LYS A 51 27.50 0.70 27.92
C LYS A 51 26.73 0.02 29.05
N ALA A 52 26.80 0.55 30.27
CA ALA A 52 26.06 0.02 31.42
C ALA A 52 24.56 0.22 31.23
N VAL A 53 24.14 1.43 30.86
CA VAL A 53 22.76 1.83 30.58
C VAL A 53 22.23 1.07 29.36
N GLY A 54 22.88 1.17 28.22
CA GLY A 54 22.38 0.61 26.95
C GLY A 54 22.33 -0.92 26.89
N LYS A 55 23.18 -1.62 27.67
CA LYS A 55 23.19 -3.08 27.76
C LYS A 55 22.51 -3.61 29.02
N LYS A 56 21.89 -2.76 29.82
CA LYS A 56 21.20 -3.09 31.08
C LYS A 56 22.06 -3.94 32.05
N LYS A 57 23.36 -3.62 32.15
CA LYS A 57 24.30 -4.35 33.00
C LYS A 57 24.21 -3.82 34.43
N ILE A 58 23.32 -4.40 35.25
CA ILE A 58 23.02 -3.96 36.63
C ILE A 58 24.27 -3.83 37.50
N ASP A 59 25.17 -4.80 37.47
CA ASP A 59 26.39 -4.74 38.29
C ASP A 59 27.34 -3.61 37.87
N LEU A 60 27.42 -3.32 36.59
CA LEU A 60 28.21 -2.21 36.07
C LEU A 60 27.52 -0.87 36.41
N MET A 61 26.21 -0.81 36.30
CA MET A 61 25.43 0.38 36.68
C MET A 61 25.64 0.73 38.16
N ARG A 62 25.59 -0.26 39.06
CA ARG A 62 25.83 -0.02 40.51
C ARG A 62 27.25 0.53 40.79
N LYS A 63 28.27 0.05 40.10
CA LYS A 63 29.65 0.57 40.24
C LYS A 63 29.74 2.02 39.75
N VAL A 64 29.19 2.30 38.56
CA VAL A 64 29.27 3.63 37.97
C VAL A 64 28.40 4.64 38.72
N LYS A 65 27.33 4.20 39.43
CA LYS A 65 26.48 5.04 40.28
C LYS A 65 27.27 5.76 41.35
N VAL A 66 28.15 5.03 42.04
CA VAL A 66 28.94 5.62 43.13
C VAL A 66 29.82 6.76 42.61
N ASP A 67 30.52 6.53 41.53
CA ASP A 67 31.38 7.54 40.91
C ASP A 67 30.56 8.73 40.37
N PHE A 68 29.35 8.45 39.85
CA PHE A 68 28.46 9.48 39.29
C PHE A 68 27.93 10.41 40.40
N VAL A 69 27.39 9.85 41.48
CA VAL A 69 26.88 10.64 42.64
C VAL A 69 27.99 11.43 43.27
N ASP A 70 29.14 10.78 43.52
CA ASP A 70 30.32 11.46 44.09
C ASP A 70 30.79 12.62 43.21
N GLY A 71 30.85 12.42 41.89
CA GLY A 71 31.24 13.42 40.92
C GLY A 71 30.23 14.59 40.87
N ALA A 72 28.92 14.32 40.85
CA ALA A 72 27.87 15.33 40.84
C ALA A 72 27.93 16.23 42.10
N VAL A 73 28.22 15.66 43.26
CA VAL A 73 28.36 16.42 44.52
C VAL A 73 29.68 17.21 44.54
N LYS A 74 30.82 16.57 44.24
CA LYS A 74 32.14 17.18 44.44
C LYS A 74 32.51 18.15 43.31
N VAL A 75 32.13 17.87 42.09
CA VAL A 75 32.44 18.67 40.92
C VAL A 75 31.28 19.53 40.47
N GLY A 76 30.08 18.97 40.45
CA GLY A 76 28.87 19.63 39.98
C GLY A 76 28.20 20.56 41.00
N GLY A 77 28.57 20.49 42.28
CA GLY A 77 27.96 21.26 43.36
C GLY A 77 26.50 20.88 43.66
N ALA A 78 26.10 19.67 43.32
CA ALA A 78 24.78 19.15 43.59
C ALA A 78 24.63 18.71 45.07
N THR A 79 23.39 18.63 45.53
CA THR A 79 23.09 17.83 46.71
C THR A 79 23.09 16.34 46.37
N GLU A 80 23.33 15.48 47.36
CA GLU A 80 23.26 14.02 47.17
C GLU A 80 21.86 13.61 46.71
N GLU A 81 20.82 14.24 47.23
CA GLU A 81 19.42 14.02 46.83
C GLU A 81 19.18 14.34 45.35
N GLN A 82 19.72 15.44 44.84
CA GLN A 82 19.65 15.76 43.40
C GLN A 82 20.38 14.75 42.53
N ALA A 83 21.55 14.31 42.95
CA ALA A 83 22.33 13.32 42.21
C ALA A 83 21.64 11.94 42.16
N GLU A 84 21.09 11.50 43.29
CA GLU A 84 20.31 10.26 43.40
C GLU A 84 19.01 10.34 42.59
N THR A 85 18.30 11.46 42.61
CA THR A 85 17.08 11.68 41.83
C THR A 85 17.38 11.59 40.35
N PHE A 86 18.46 12.22 39.86
CA PHE A 86 18.82 12.13 38.45
C PHE A 86 19.25 10.71 38.07
N TRP A 87 19.97 10.01 38.98
CA TRP A 87 20.35 8.62 38.71
C TRP A 87 19.12 7.72 38.57
N ALA A 88 18.11 7.89 39.41
CA ALA A 88 16.85 7.15 39.28
C ALA A 88 16.14 7.42 37.92
N GLN A 89 16.11 8.68 37.49
CA GLN A 89 15.63 9.02 36.15
C GLN A 89 16.47 8.37 35.06
N LEU A 90 17.79 8.27 35.22
CA LEU A 90 18.67 7.61 34.27
C LEU A 90 18.42 6.09 34.21
N GLU A 91 18.16 5.44 35.36
CA GLU A 91 17.80 4.02 35.40
C GLU A 91 16.46 3.73 34.68
N GLU A 92 15.47 4.58 34.87
CA GLU A 92 14.21 4.50 34.15
C GLU A 92 14.41 4.74 32.65
N PHE A 93 15.14 5.80 32.30
CA PHE A 93 15.49 6.14 30.93
C PHE A 93 16.27 5.03 30.20
N ALA A 94 17.02 4.22 30.89
CA ALA A 94 17.75 3.08 30.32
C ALA A 94 16.85 2.12 29.51
N ASN A 95 15.55 2.12 29.79
CA ASN A 95 14.58 1.29 29.08
C ASN A 95 14.18 1.86 27.72
N TYR A 96 14.29 3.19 27.54
CA TYR A 96 13.77 3.93 26.39
C TYR A 96 14.81 4.80 25.69
N CYS A 97 16.08 4.71 26.10
CA CYS A 97 17.14 5.58 25.61
C CYS A 97 17.38 5.41 24.11
N PHE A 98 17.57 6.51 23.41
CA PHE A 98 17.73 6.55 21.97
C PHE A 98 19.08 7.15 21.58
N ASN A 99 19.67 6.65 20.49
CA ASN A 99 20.91 7.21 19.94
C ASN A 99 20.59 8.46 19.10
N LYS A 100 21.22 9.60 19.42
CA LYS A 100 20.98 10.86 18.74
C LYS A 100 21.40 10.83 17.26
N SER A 101 22.51 10.18 16.96
CA SER A 101 22.99 10.05 15.58
C SER A 101 21.99 9.28 14.72
N HIS A 102 21.45 8.18 15.26
CA HIS A 102 20.40 7.41 14.60
C HIS A 102 19.16 8.27 14.35
N ALA A 103 18.68 8.98 15.38
CA ALA A 103 17.52 9.88 15.25
C ALA A 103 17.76 10.98 14.22
N ALA A 104 18.97 11.56 14.17
CA ALA A 104 19.31 12.59 13.20
C ALA A 104 19.30 12.05 11.75
N CYS A 105 19.84 10.85 11.53
CA CYS A 105 19.82 10.21 10.21
C CYS A 105 18.40 9.92 9.75
N TYR A 106 17.57 9.31 10.60
CA TYR A 106 16.18 9.04 10.26
C TYR A 106 15.35 10.32 10.11
N GLY A 107 15.61 11.35 10.93
CA GLY A 107 14.99 12.65 10.77
C GLY A 107 15.32 13.31 9.43
N LEU A 108 16.56 13.15 8.95
CA LEU A 108 16.96 13.62 7.62
C LEU A 108 16.26 12.84 6.50
N ILE A 109 16.19 11.51 6.60
CA ILE A 109 15.46 10.66 5.64
C ILE A 109 13.99 11.06 5.62
N SER A 110 13.36 11.23 6.78
CA SER A 110 11.96 11.68 6.87
C SER A 110 11.74 13.04 6.21
N TYR A 111 12.69 13.97 6.37
CA TYR A 111 12.65 15.25 5.68
C TYR A 111 12.76 15.08 4.15
N TRP A 112 13.69 14.26 3.68
CA TRP A 112 13.86 14.02 2.25
C TRP A 112 12.63 13.39 1.61
N THR A 113 12.04 12.38 2.24
CA THR A 113 10.83 11.74 1.72
C THR A 113 9.65 12.71 1.70
N ALA A 114 9.47 13.51 2.75
CA ALA A 114 8.44 14.55 2.78
C ALA A 114 8.69 15.63 1.71
N TYR A 115 9.93 16.05 1.51
CA TYR A 115 10.31 17.02 0.47
C TYR A 115 10.03 16.46 -0.93
N LEU A 116 10.44 15.24 -1.20
CA LEU A 116 10.21 14.58 -2.50
C LEU A 116 8.72 14.42 -2.78
N LYS A 117 7.93 13.97 -1.79
CA LYS A 117 6.47 13.87 -1.93
C LYS A 117 5.81 15.22 -2.22
N ALA A 118 6.30 16.30 -1.60
CA ALA A 118 5.74 17.65 -1.78
C ALA A 118 6.10 18.28 -3.13
N HIS A 119 7.31 18.05 -3.65
CA HIS A 119 7.84 18.73 -4.83
C HIS A 119 7.85 17.88 -6.10
N TYR A 120 7.86 16.56 -5.97
CA TYR A 120 7.87 15.57 -7.06
C TYR A 120 6.90 14.43 -6.75
N PRO A 121 5.61 14.75 -6.55
CA PRO A 121 4.64 13.79 -6.01
C PRO A 121 4.45 12.57 -6.90
N ASP A 122 4.42 12.72 -8.21
CA ASP A 122 4.29 11.64 -9.18
C ASP A 122 5.47 10.67 -9.15
N ALA A 123 6.69 11.20 -9.17
CA ALA A 123 7.90 10.39 -9.09
C ALA A 123 8.04 9.70 -7.72
N PHE A 124 7.67 10.40 -6.63
CA PHE A 124 7.68 9.82 -5.30
C PHE A 124 6.70 8.67 -5.17
N MET A 125 5.44 8.86 -5.63
CA MET A 125 4.42 7.83 -5.57
C MET A 125 4.72 6.64 -6.47
N ALA A 126 5.29 6.86 -7.67
CA ALA A 126 5.73 5.77 -8.55
C ALA A 126 6.84 4.93 -7.90
N ALA A 127 7.81 5.56 -7.25
CA ALA A 127 8.89 4.87 -6.54
C ALA A 127 8.35 4.11 -5.30
N LEU A 128 7.40 4.68 -4.57
CA LEU A 128 6.78 4.06 -3.41
C LEU A 128 5.99 2.81 -3.82
N MET A 129 5.10 2.93 -4.81
CA MET A 129 4.36 1.79 -5.38
C MET A 129 5.28 0.70 -5.93
N THR A 130 6.44 1.07 -6.50
CA THR A 130 7.45 0.09 -6.94
C THR A 130 8.06 -0.66 -5.77
N SER A 131 8.35 0.03 -4.67
CA SER A 131 8.90 -0.58 -3.45
C SER A 131 7.95 -1.57 -2.80
N ASP A 132 6.66 -1.27 -2.85
CA ASP A 132 5.62 -2.05 -2.18
C ASP A 132 4.79 -2.90 -3.18
N ALA A 133 5.30 -3.12 -4.41
CA ALA A 133 4.59 -3.82 -5.49
C ALA A 133 4.13 -5.26 -5.15
N ASP A 134 4.80 -5.91 -4.20
CA ASP A 134 4.45 -7.25 -3.70
C ASP A 134 3.41 -7.23 -2.57
N ASP A 135 3.07 -6.05 -2.03
CA ASP A 135 2.11 -5.86 -0.95
C ASP A 135 0.85 -5.15 -1.49
N ILE A 136 -0.14 -5.96 -1.86
CA ILE A 136 -1.39 -5.48 -2.50
C ILE A 136 -2.15 -4.50 -1.62
N ASP A 137 -2.17 -4.71 -0.29
CA ASP A 137 -2.92 -3.84 0.63
C ASP A 137 -2.26 -2.46 0.71
N ARG A 138 -0.94 -2.41 0.75
CA ARG A 138 -0.19 -1.16 0.69
C ARG A 138 -0.35 -0.45 -0.65
N LEU A 139 -0.24 -1.20 -1.73
CA LEU A 139 -0.39 -0.66 -3.08
C LEU A 139 -1.76 -0.01 -3.27
N ALA A 140 -2.82 -0.61 -2.75
CA ALA A 140 -4.17 -0.03 -2.79
C ALA A 140 -4.24 1.33 -2.06
N ILE A 141 -3.63 1.43 -0.86
CA ILE A 141 -3.55 2.68 -0.09
C ILE A 141 -2.78 3.76 -0.88
N GLU A 142 -1.66 3.39 -1.49
CA GLU A 142 -0.80 4.30 -2.22
C GLU A 142 -1.45 4.82 -3.51
N ILE A 143 -2.22 3.97 -4.19
CA ILE A 143 -2.99 4.39 -5.36
C ILE A 143 -4.13 5.32 -4.97
N ALA A 144 -4.85 5.02 -3.88
CA ALA A 144 -5.88 5.92 -3.36
C ALA A 144 -5.28 7.28 -2.96
N GLU A 145 -4.13 7.30 -2.31
CA GLU A 145 -3.40 8.53 -1.99
C GLU A 145 -2.97 9.30 -3.26
N SER A 146 -2.48 8.59 -4.30
CA SER A 146 -2.13 9.20 -5.58
C SER A 146 -3.32 9.89 -6.22
N GLN A 147 -4.49 9.23 -6.24
CA GLN A 147 -5.74 9.81 -6.75
C GLN A 147 -6.16 11.04 -5.94
N HIS A 148 -6.03 11.01 -4.62
CA HIS A 148 -6.31 12.16 -3.74
C HIS A 148 -5.40 13.36 -4.03
N MET A 149 -4.15 13.08 -4.44
CA MET A 149 -3.18 14.09 -4.87
C MET A 149 -3.41 14.57 -6.32
N GLY A 150 -4.43 14.09 -7.01
CA GLY A 150 -4.73 14.42 -8.42
C GLY A 150 -3.83 13.70 -9.42
N ILE A 151 -3.17 12.61 -9.02
CA ILE A 151 -2.32 11.79 -9.88
C ILE A 151 -3.11 10.56 -10.31
N GLN A 152 -3.37 10.42 -11.59
CA GLN A 152 -4.06 9.26 -12.13
C GLN A 152 -3.10 8.07 -12.29
N VAL A 153 -3.48 6.90 -11.78
CA VAL A 153 -2.77 5.64 -12.04
C VAL A 153 -3.45 4.93 -13.21
N LEU A 154 -2.68 4.65 -14.26
CA LEU A 154 -3.15 4.04 -15.50
C LEU A 154 -2.88 2.54 -15.51
N ALA A 155 -3.77 1.77 -16.13
CA ALA A 155 -3.60 0.33 -16.34
C ALA A 155 -2.29 0.02 -17.08
N PRO A 156 -1.74 -1.20 -16.96
CA PRO A 156 -0.56 -1.59 -17.73
C PRO A 156 -0.84 -1.51 -19.24
N ASP A 157 0.20 -1.25 -20.03
CA ASP A 157 0.18 -1.23 -21.49
C ASP A 157 1.52 -1.73 -22.00
N VAL A 158 1.52 -2.74 -22.87
CA VAL A 158 2.74 -3.36 -23.39
C VAL A 158 3.63 -2.40 -24.18
N ASN A 159 3.06 -1.30 -24.68
CA ASN A 159 3.78 -0.26 -25.40
C ASN A 159 4.28 0.91 -24.51
N GLU A 160 3.81 1.00 -23.27
CA GLU A 160 4.09 2.16 -22.41
C GLU A 160 4.66 1.78 -21.06
N SER A 161 4.21 0.64 -20.49
CA SER A 161 4.70 0.18 -19.19
C SER A 161 6.15 -0.28 -19.21
N PHE A 162 6.76 -0.22 -18.03
CA PHE A 162 8.07 -0.77 -17.74
C PHE A 162 7.94 -1.93 -16.73
N VAL A 163 9.07 -2.42 -16.23
CA VAL A 163 9.08 -3.41 -15.13
C VAL A 163 8.40 -2.80 -13.90
N GLU A 164 8.80 -1.59 -13.55
CA GLU A 164 8.36 -0.82 -12.40
C GLU A 164 7.26 0.19 -12.78
N PHE A 165 6.63 0.78 -11.77
CA PHE A 165 5.75 1.93 -11.97
C PHE A 165 6.55 3.11 -12.52
N ALA A 166 5.98 3.83 -13.48
CA ALA A 166 6.69 4.91 -14.16
C ALA A 166 5.80 6.14 -14.36
N VAL A 167 6.38 7.31 -14.16
CA VAL A 167 5.71 8.59 -14.48
C VAL A 167 5.53 8.72 -15.97
N VAL A 168 4.34 9.16 -16.39
CA VAL A 168 4.08 9.51 -17.79
C VAL A 168 4.64 10.91 -18.05
N PRO A 169 5.63 11.06 -18.97
CA PRO A 169 6.28 12.35 -19.18
C PRO A 169 5.31 13.48 -19.54
N GLY A 170 5.36 14.58 -18.78
CA GLY A 170 4.54 15.77 -19.02
C GLY A 170 3.09 15.68 -18.56
N GLU A 171 2.72 14.61 -17.87
CA GLU A 171 1.37 14.39 -17.34
C GLU A 171 1.43 14.04 -15.85
N SER A 172 0.40 14.43 -15.09
CA SER A 172 0.24 14.00 -13.69
C SER A 172 -0.33 12.57 -13.63
N LYS A 173 0.39 11.62 -14.21
CA LYS A 173 -0.05 10.23 -14.32
C LYS A 173 1.10 9.26 -14.07
N ILE A 174 0.75 8.12 -13.51
CA ILE A 174 1.66 6.99 -13.28
C ILE A 174 1.15 5.79 -14.07
N ARG A 175 2.01 5.16 -14.84
CA ARG A 175 1.72 3.92 -15.54
C ARG A 175 2.03 2.73 -14.63
N PHE A 176 1.10 1.79 -14.53
CA PHE A 176 1.26 0.56 -13.75
C PHE A 176 2.43 -0.28 -14.27
N GLY A 177 3.29 -0.76 -13.36
CA GLY A 177 4.42 -1.63 -13.69
C GLY A 177 3.96 -3.03 -14.10
N MET A 178 4.41 -3.54 -15.23
CA MET A 178 3.97 -4.87 -15.70
C MET A 178 4.39 -6.00 -14.76
N ALA A 179 5.52 -5.88 -14.06
CA ALA A 179 5.97 -6.92 -13.13
C ALA A 179 5.13 -6.99 -11.85
N ALA A 180 4.40 -5.93 -11.50
CA ALA A 180 3.46 -5.93 -10.38
C ALA A 180 2.14 -6.65 -10.71
N VAL A 181 1.89 -6.98 -11.99
CA VAL A 181 0.74 -7.79 -12.40
C VAL A 181 0.98 -9.25 -12.02
N LYS A 182 0.09 -9.82 -11.19
CA LYS A 182 0.21 -11.21 -10.73
C LYS A 182 0.29 -12.20 -11.89
N GLY A 183 1.36 -12.97 -11.92
CA GLY A 183 1.59 -13.96 -12.99
C GLY A 183 2.43 -13.44 -14.14
N VAL A 184 2.88 -12.19 -14.09
CA VAL A 184 3.82 -11.60 -15.04
C VAL A 184 5.19 -11.49 -14.38
N GLY A 185 6.14 -12.33 -14.76
CA GLY A 185 7.48 -12.31 -14.19
C GLY A 185 8.35 -11.23 -14.85
N VAL A 186 9.35 -10.72 -14.09
CA VAL A 186 10.31 -9.71 -14.57
C VAL A 186 10.94 -10.09 -15.91
N GLY A 187 11.37 -11.37 -16.08
CA GLY A 187 11.99 -11.83 -17.34
C GLY A 187 11.05 -11.79 -18.56
N ALA A 188 9.73 -11.91 -18.34
CA ALA A 188 8.75 -11.73 -19.41
C ALA A 188 8.61 -10.25 -19.80
N VAL A 189 8.64 -9.36 -18.81
CA VAL A 189 8.60 -7.91 -19.05
C VAL A 189 9.87 -7.43 -19.74
N GLU A 190 11.05 -7.87 -19.31
CA GLU A 190 12.33 -7.54 -19.95
C GLU A 190 12.35 -7.96 -21.43
N GLU A 191 11.74 -9.10 -21.75
CA GLU A 191 11.60 -9.55 -23.14
C GLU A 191 10.68 -8.64 -23.96
N ILE A 192 9.57 -8.17 -23.37
CA ILE A 192 8.70 -7.16 -24.02
C ILE A 192 9.50 -5.88 -24.28
N LEU A 193 10.25 -5.40 -23.28
CA LEU A 193 11.06 -4.17 -23.39
C LEU A 193 12.12 -4.31 -24.48
N ARG A 194 12.84 -5.44 -24.53
CA ARG A 194 13.81 -5.75 -25.55
C ARG A 194 13.16 -5.74 -26.95
N ALA A 195 12.04 -6.43 -27.10
CA ALA A 195 11.33 -6.46 -28.39
C ALA A 195 10.81 -5.07 -28.81
N ARG A 196 10.51 -4.19 -27.83
CA ARG A 196 10.03 -2.82 -28.05
C ARG A 196 11.13 -1.84 -28.46
N GLU A 197 12.43 -2.19 -28.32
CA GLU A 197 13.54 -1.35 -28.79
C GLU A 197 13.45 -1.07 -30.31
N ASP A 198 12.92 -2.02 -31.09
CA ASP A 198 12.68 -1.87 -32.52
C ASP A 198 11.41 -1.06 -32.88
N GLY A 199 10.80 -0.40 -31.89
CA GLY A 199 9.57 0.40 -32.02
C GLY A 199 8.37 -0.21 -31.30
N LYS A 200 7.31 0.60 -31.17
CA LYS A 200 6.04 0.16 -30.55
C LYS A 200 5.43 -0.99 -31.35
N PHE A 201 4.72 -1.87 -30.66
CA PHE A 201 3.92 -2.92 -31.30
C PHE A 201 2.68 -2.29 -31.94
N GLU A 202 2.45 -2.58 -33.20
CA GLU A 202 1.32 -2.05 -33.95
C GLU A 202 0.07 -2.95 -33.84
N THR A 203 0.29 -4.27 -33.86
CA THR A 203 -0.77 -5.29 -33.79
C THR A 203 -0.41 -6.40 -32.81
N ILE A 204 -1.37 -7.26 -32.50
CA ILE A 204 -1.13 -8.45 -31.68
C ILE A 204 -0.21 -9.46 -32.40
N GLU A 205 -0.27 -9.53 -33.74
CA GLU A 205 0.61 -10.33 -34.56
C GLU A 205 2.06 -9.82 -34.51
N ASP A 206 2.24 -8.50 -34.55
CA ASP A 206 3.57 -7.90 -34.45
C ASP A 206 4.17 -8.21 -33.06
N PHE A 207 3.38 -8.09 -31.99
CA PHE A 207 3.80 -8.51 -30.64
C PHE A 207 4.19 -10.00 -30.62
N ALA A 208 3.31 -10.88 -31.12
CA ALA A 208 3.52 -12.33 -31.12
C ALA A 208 4.74 -12.77 -31.96
N LYS A 209 5.07 -12.03 -33.00
CA LYS A 209 6.25 -12.25 -33.83
C LYS A 209 7.55 -11.88 -33.13
N ARG A 210 7.56 -10.75 -32.42
CA ARG A 210 8.78 -10.13 -31.87
C ARG A 210 9.13 -10.62 -30.46
N VAL A 211 8.12 -10.98 -29.64
CA VAL A 211 8.32 -11.41 -28.25
C VAL A 211 8.55 -12.92 -28.19
N SER A 212 9.65 -13.35 -27.55
CA SER A 212 10.05 -14.76 -27.48
C SER A 212 9.06 -15.61 -26.69
N VAL A 213 8.55 -16.68 -27.33
CA VAL A 213 7.64 -17.66 -26.69
C VAL A 213 8.31 -18.41 -25.55
N ALA A 214 9.64 -18.51 -25.53
CA ALA A 214 10.38 -19.18 -24.46
C ALA A 214 10.36 -18.36 -23.14
N LYS A 215 10.26 -17.04 -23.23
CA LYS A 215 10.27 -16.13 -22.07
C LYS A 215 8.88 -15.64 -21.70
N PHE A 216 7.95 -15.60 -22.66
CA PHE A 216 6.59 -15.09 -22.47
C PHE A 216 5.57 -16.23 -22.52
N ASN A 217 5.27 -16.81 -21.35
CA ASN A 217 4.43 -18.01 -21.22
C ASN A 217 2.93 -17.68 -21.25
N LYS A 218 2.10 -18.74 -21.34
CA LYS A 218 0.62 -18.64 -21.40
C LYS A 218 0.04 -17.81 -20.25
N LYS A 219 0.56 -17.97 -19.03
CA LYS A 219 0.07 -17.25 -17.86
C LYS A 219 0.33 -15.74 -17.96
N ALA A 220 1.51 -15.34 -18.48
CA ALA A 220 1.83 -13.94 -18.70
C ALA A 220 0.90 -13.31 -19.75
N TRP A 221 0.60 -14.06 -20.84
CA TRP A 221 -0.40 -13.65 -21.82
C TRP A 221 -1.77 -13.40 -21.19
N GLU A 222 -2.31 -14.42 -20.48
CA GLU A 222 -3.62 -14.33 -19.82
C GLU A 222 -3.67 -13.17 -18.82
N SER A 223 -2.63 -13.01 -17.99
CA SER A 223 -2.58 -11.98 -16.98
C SER A 223 -2.54 -10.57 -17.59
N LEU A 224 -1.71 -10.34 -18.62
CA LEU A 224 -1.65 -9.04 -19.27
C LEU A 224 -2.91 -8.73 -20.11
N ILE A 225 -3.54 -9.72 -20.73
CA ILE A 225 -4.83 -9.50 -21.41
C ILE A 225 -5.88 -9.09 -20.38
N LYS A 226 -6.02 -9.85 -19.30
CA LYS A 226 -7.03 -9.59 -18.25
C LYS A 226 -6.81 -8.26 -17.53
N SER A 227 -5.58 -7.85 -17.31
CA SER A 227 -5.24 -6.58 -16.67
C SER A 227 -5.29 -5.37 -17.60
N GLY A 228 -5.60 -5.55 -18.89
CA GLY A 228 -5.70 -4.46 -19.87
C GLY A 228 -4.42 -4.14 -20.63
N GLY A 229 -3.33 -4.87 -20.39
CA GLY A 229 -2.04 -4.62 -21.04
C GLY A 229 -2.07 -4.67 -22.57
N PHE A 230 -3.09 -5.30 -23.16
CA PHE A 230 -3.30 -5.44 -24.60
C PHE A 230 -4.56 -4.73 -25.13
N ASP A 231 -5.23 -3.89 -24.34
CA ASP A 231 -6.50 -3.26 -24.72
C ASP A 231 -6.42 -2.46 -26.02
N ARG A 232 -5.23 -1.95 -26.37
CA ARG A 232 -5.01 -1.25 -27.66
C ARG A 232 -5.13 -2.15 -28.90
N PHE A 233 -5.01 -3.47 -28.75
CA PHE A 233 -5.05 -4.42 -29.88
C PHE A 233 -6.41 -5.10 -30.06
N GLY A 234 -7.33 -4.92 -29.12
CA GLY A 234 -8.66 -5.49 -29.22
C GLY A 234 -9.33 -5.75 -27.87
N ASP A 235 -10.55 -6.23 -27.95
CA ASP A 235 -11.33 -6.58 -26.76
C ASP A 235 -10.73 -7.76 -26.00
N ARG A 236 -10.67 -7.67 -24.67
CA ARG A 236 -10.08 -8.70 -23.79
C ARG A 236 -10.70 -10.08 -24.00
N SER A 237 -12.02 -10.15 -24.24
CA SER A 237 -12.72 -11.43 -24.49
C SER A 237 -12.27 -12.07 -25.80
N ASP A 238 -12.10 -11.26 -26.86
CA ASP A 238 -11.63 -11.74 -28.16
C ASP A 238 -10.18 -12.22 -28.08
N LEU A 239 -9.31 -11.45 -27.40
CA LEU A 239 -7.91 -11.83 -27.23
C LEU A 239 -7.77 -13.13 -26.43
N LEU A 240 -8.55 -13.31 -25.35
CA LEU A 240 -8.55 -14.56 -24.58
C LEU A 240 -9.08 -15.74 -25.39
N PHE A 241 -10.16 -15.53 -26.16
CA PHE A 241 -10.73 -16.58 -27.01
C PHE A 241 -9.76 -17.07 -28.08
N ASN A 242 -8.95 -16.16 -28.62
CA ASN A 242 -7.96 -16.49 -29.66
C ASN A 242 -6.56 -16.80 -29.13
N LEU A 243 -6.36 -16.86 -27.80
CA LEU A 243 -5.03 -16.96 -27.20
C LEU A 243 -4.23 -18.17 -27.70
N GLU A 244 -4.85 -19.34 -27.86
CA GLU A 244 -4.17 -20.52 -28.35
C GLU A 244 -3.74 -20.37 -29.83
N ASN A 245 -4.55 -19.70 -30.64
CA ASN A 245 -4.22 -19.39 -32.03
C ASN A 245 -3.04 -18.40 -32.11
N ILE A 246 -3.04 -17.36 -31.26
CA ILE A 246 -1.96 -16.37 -31.18
C ILE A 246 -0.65 -17.05 -30.79
N GLN A 247 -0.68 -17.89 -29.75
CA GLN A 247 0.51 -18.63 -29.28
C GLN A 247 1.01 -19.66 -30.33
N GLY A 248 0.08 -20.36 -31.00
CA GLY A 248 0.41 -21.27 -32.08
C GLY A 248 1.10 -20.57 -33.25
N PHE A 249 0.60 -19.40 -33.62
CA PHE A 249 1.19 -18.52 -34.61
C PHE A 249 2.61 -18.09 -34.23
N ALA A 250 2.78 -17.55 -33.02
CA ALA A 250 4.09 -17.13 -32.47
C ALA A 250 5.10 -18.29 -32.52
N SER A 251 4.68 -19.46 -32.00
CA SER A 251 5.54 -20.65 -31.96
C SER A 251 5.96 -21.14 -33.33
N LYS A 252 5.05 -21.11 -34.31
CA LYS A 252 5.33 -21.51 -35.68
C LYS A 252 6.36 -20.59 -36.33
N LEU A 253 6.12 -19.28 -36.27
CA LEU A 253 7.05 -18.29 -36.87
C LEU A 253 8.45 -18.35 -36.25
N GLN A 254 8.55 -18.47 -34.94
CA GLN A 254 9.86 -18.50 -34.25
C GLN A 254 10.61 -19.81 -34.56
N LYS A 255 9.91 -20.93 -34.68
CA LYS A 255 10.54 -22.21 -35.12
C LYS A 255 11.04 -22.13 -36.57
N GLU A 256 10.27 -21.56 -37.47
CA GLU A 256 10.66 -21.36 -38.87
C GLU A 256 11.89 -20.46 -38.98
N ALA A 257 11.93 -19.36 -38.25
CA ALA A 257 13.10 -18.47 -38.18
C ALA A 257 14.36 -19.14 -37.62
N LEU A 258 14.23 -20.06 -36.64
CA LEU A 258 15.36 -20.81 -36.08
C LEU A 258 15.84 -21.94 -36.98
N SER A 259 14.97 -22.54 -37.78
CA SER A 259 15.32 -23.69 -38.67
C SER A 259 16.10 -23.29 -39.91
N GLY A 260 16.21 -21.98 -40.20
CA GLY A 260 16.89 -21.51 -41.43
C GLY A 260 16.23 -21.95 -42.72
N GLN A 261 15.06 -22.57 -42.65
CA GLN A 261 14.25 -22.89 -43.79
C GLN A 261 13.66 -21.60 -44.37
N THR A 262 14.39 -20.99 -45.30
CA THR A 262 13.82 -20.01 -46.23
C THR A 262 12.70 -20.73 -46.99
N ASP A 263 11.48 -20.22 -46.86
CA ASP A 263 10.34 -20.71 -47.59
C ASP A 263 10.70 -20.79 -49.09
N LEU A 264 10.41 -21.94 -49.71
CA LEU A 264 10.67 -22.19 -51.13
C LEU A 264 10.07 -21.08 -52.01
N PHE A 265 9.07 -20.36 -51.52
CA PHE A 265 8.45 -19.21 -52.18
C PHE A 265 9.30 -17.92 -52.13
N GLY A 266 10.18 -17.75 -51.11
CA GLY A 266 11.15 -16.64 -51.07
C GLY A 266 12.27 -16.77 -52.12
N LEU A 267 12.46 -17.94 -52.72
CA LEU A 267 13.42 -18.20 -53.81
C LEU A 267 12.83 -17.96 -55.19
N LEU A 268 11.52 -17.75 -55.34
CA LEU A 268 10.81 -17.61 -56.61
C LEU A 268 10.53 -16.15 -57.03
N GLY A 269 11.35 -15.19 -56.62
CA GLY A 269 11.47 -13.84 -57.25
C GLY A 269 10.25 -12.92 -57.16
N GLU A 270 10.47 -11.76 -56.65
CA GLU A 270 9.96 -10.40 -56.93
C GLU A 270 8.48 -10.14 -57.33
N SER A 271 7.50 -10.93 -57.02
CA SER A 271 6.10 -10.52 -57.29
C SER A 271 5.00 -11.26 -56.51
N SER A 272 5.30 -11.85 -55.38
CA SER A 272 4.24 -12.22 -54.44
C SER A 272 4.46 -11.44 -53.17
N GLU A 273 3.56 -10.49 -52.82
CA GLU A 273 3.34 -10.13 -51.43
C GLU A 273 3.28 -11.46 -50.69
N SER A 274 4.35 -11.79 -49.96
CA SER A 274 4.41 -12.99 -49.15
C SER A 274 3.20 -12.89 -48.23
N VAL A 275 2.23 -13.78 -48.44
CA VAL A 275 1.08 -13.90 -47.54
C VAL A 275 1.64 -14.36 -46.20
N LEU A 276 2.16 -13.42 -45.46
CA LEU A 276 2.55 -13.68 -44.07
C LEU A 276 1.33 -14.28 -43.39
N PRO A 277 1.48 -15.40 -42.69
CA PRO A 277 0.37 -15.95 -41.93
C PRO A 277 -0.15 -14.87 -41.01
N THR A 278 -1.43 -14.54 -41.12
CA THR A 278 -2.11 -13.55 -40.28
C THR A 278 -2.95 -14.27 -39.22
N VAL A 279 -2.99 -13.76 -38.04
CA VAL A 279 -3.92 -14.24 -36.99
C VAL A 279 -5.26 -13.55 -37.22
N ARG A 280 -6.23 -14.28 -37.76
CA ARG A 280 -7.60 -13.77 -37.82
C ARG A 280 -8.23 -13.92 -36.45
N LEU A 281 -8.35 -12.83 -35.71
CA LEU A 281 -9.08 -12.79 -34.45
C LEU A 281 -10.56 -13.04 -34.72
N GLN A 282 -11.10 -14.09 -34.13
CA GLN A 282 -12.53 -14.38 -34.13
C GLN A 282 -13.18 -13.68 -32.96
N SER A 283 -14.40 -13.17 -33.14
CA SER A 283 -15.15 -12.62 -32.02
C SER A 283 -15.52 -13.74 -31.06
N ALA A 284 -15.30 -13.52 -29.78
CA ALA A 284 -15.68 -14.46 -28.73
C ALA A 284 -17.20 -14.65 -28.73
N PRO A 285 -17.72 -15.89 -28.64
CA PRO A 285 -19.15 -16.17 -28.63
C PRO A 285 -19.87 -15.55 -27.44
N VAL A 286 -19.15 -15.34 -26.34
CA VAL A 286 -19.63 -14.68 -25.13
C VAL A 286 -18.61 -13.60 -24.75
N LYS A 287 -19.11 -12.37 -24.58
CA LYS A 287 -18.29 -11.25 -24.09
C LYS A 287 -18.36 -11.19 -22.57
N HIS A 288 -17.21 -10.93 -21.94
CA HIS A 288 -17.17 -10.70 -20.51
C HIS A 288 -17.76 -9.32 -20.19
N THR A 289 -18.53 -9.29 -19.11
CA THR A 289 -19.13 -8.08 -18.59
C THR A 289 -18.09 -7.12 -18.02
N GLU A 290 -18.41 -5.86 -17.85
CA GLU A 290 -17.53 -4.89 -17.18
C GLU A 290 -17.20 -5.34 -15.76
N LYS A 291 -18.16 -5.85 -15.02
CA LYS A 291 -17.97 -6.41 -13.68
C LYS A 291 -16.91 -7.52 -13.68
N GLU A 292 -16.96 -8.47 -14.63
CA GLU A 292 -15.95 -9.54 -14.73
C GLU A 292 -14.56 -8.99 -15.03
N ARG A 293 -14.45 -7.95 -15.89
CA ARG A 293 -13.18 -7.29 -16.19
C ARG A 293 -12.60 -6.58 -14.96
N LEU A 294 -13.42 -5.90 -14.19
CA LEU A 294 -13.01 -5.27 -12.94
C LEU A 294 -12.58 -6.32 -11.90
N MET A 295 -13.26 -7.46 -11.82
CA MET A 295 -12.82 -8.57 -10.96
C MET A 295 -11.43 -9.10 -11.37
N TRP A 296 -11.12 -9.18 -12.67
CA TRP A 296 -9.77 -9.54 -13.12
C TRP A 296 -8.72 -8.52 -12.73
N GLU A 297 -9.02 -7.22 -12.84
CA GLU A 297 -8.12 -6.16 -12.39
C GLU A 297 -7.81 -6.33 -10.91
N ARG A 298 -8.82 -6.51 -10.08
CA ARG A 298 -8.65 -6.74 -8.64
C ARG A 298 -7.87 -8.01 -8.32
N GLU A 299 -8.13 -9.11 -9.03
CA GLU A 299 -7.40 -10.38 -8.82
C GLU A 299 -5.90 -10.25 -9.18
N LEU A 300 -5.58 -9.52 -10.25
CA LEU A 300 -4.25 -9.46 -10.84
C LEU A 300 -3.42 -8.27 -10.35
N MET A 301 -4.06 -7.16 -10.01
CA MET A 301 -3.42 -5.91 -9.59
C MET A 301 -3.81 -5.48 -8.17
N GLY A 302 -4.75 -6.18 -7.55
CA GLY A 302 -5.20 -5.93 -6.18
C GLY A 302 -6.28 -4.87 -6.03
N LEU A 303 -6.63 -4.17 -7.10
CA LEU A 303 -7.59 -3.05 -7.09
C LEU A 303 -8.21 -2.84 -8.46
N TYR A 304 -9.24 -1.99 -8.51
CA TYR A 304 -9.89 -1.55 -9.73
C TYR A 304 -9.18 -0.32 -10.29
N ILE A 305 -8.73 -0.37 -11.54
CA ILE A 305 -7.99 0.73 -12.18
C ILE A 305 -8.82 1.41 -13.27
N SER A 306 -9.52 0.62 -14.10
CA SER A 306 -10.24 1.16 -15.25
C SER A 306 -11.54 1.87 -14.89
N ALA A 307 -12.27 1.37 -13.90
CA ALA A 307 -13.52 1.94 -13.37
C ALA A 307 -13.78 1.37 -11.97
N HIS A 308 -14.70 1.95 -11.23
CA HIS A 308 -15.12 1.40 -9.94
C HIS A 308 -16.41 0.61 -10.08
N PRO A 309 -16.59 -0.57 -9.44
CA PRO A 309 -17.83 -1.35 -9.53
C PRO A 309 -19.11 -0.59 -9.13
N LEU A 310 -18.96 0.46 -8.31
CA LEU A 310 -20.08 1.33 -7.92
C LEU A 310 -20.39 2.42 -8.95
N ASP A 311 -19.64 2.54 -10.05
CA ASP A 311 -19.88 3.56 -11.07
C ASP A 311 -21.27 3.41 -11.72
N GLN A 312 -21.71 2.18 -11.93
CA GLN A 312 -23.03 1.88 -12.47
C GLN A 312 -24.18 2.20 -11.50
N TYR A 313 -23.91 2.35 -10.19
CA TYR A 313 -24.91 2.59 -9.15
C TYR A 313 -24.86 4.03 -8.59
N VAL A 314 -24.12 4.95 -9.25
CA VAL A 314 -23.88 6.31 -8.71
C VAL A 314 -25.18 7.05 -8.44
N ASP A 315 -26.11 7.05 -9.38
CA ASP A 315 -27.36 7.76 -9.23
C ASP A 315 -28.24 7.14 -8.13
N TYR A 316 -28.30 5.81 -8.08
CA TYR A 316 -29.02 5.09 -7.04
C TYR A 316 -28.49 5.43 -5.63
N PHE A 317 -27.18 5.37 -5.45
CA PHE A 317 -26.60 5.66 -4.13
C PHE A 317 -26.68 7.15 -3.77
N ALA A 318 -26.55 8.04 -4.74
CA ALA A 318 -26.70 9.47 -4.50
C ALA A 318 -28.09 9.86 -3.98
N GLU A 319 -29.13 9.18 -4.44
CA GLU A 319 -30.50 9.41 -4.01
C GLU A 319 -30.87 8.70 -2.71
N GLN A 320 -30.32 7.50 -2.48
CA GLN A 320 -30.80 6.60 -1.44
C GLN A 320 -29.90 6.55 -0.21
N THR A 321 -28.67 7.06 -0.27
CA THR A 321 -27.65 6.88 0.78
C THR A 321 -26.84 8.15 1.06
N ILE A 322 -26.16 8.17 2.21
CA ILE A 322 -25.19 9.21 2.52
C ILE A 322 -23.77 8.68 2.35
N PRO A 323 -22.80 9.52 1.92
CA PRO A 323 -21.41 9.11 1.78
C PRO A 323 -20.78 8.70 3.11
N LEU A 324 -19.98 7.62 3.12
CA LEU A 324 -19.32 7.13 4.32
C LEU A 324 -18.39 8.16 4.96
N SER A 325 -17.72 9.00 4.16
CA SER A 325 -16.85 10.08 4.65
C SER A 325 -17.57 11.13 5.49
N THR A 326 -18.88 11.24 5.36
CA THR A 326 -19.70 12.20 6.15
C THR A 326 -20.00 11.70 7.55
N ILE A 327 -19.82 10.39 7.80
CA ILE A 327 -20.15 9.78 9.09
C ILE A 327 -18.97 9.93 10.05
N THR A 328 -19.19 10.58 11.16
CA THR A 328 -18.20 10.88 12.19
C THR A 328 -18.69 10.46 13.58
N LYS A 329 -17.86 10.58 14.60
CA LYS A 329 -18.23 10.35 16.02
C LYS A 329 -19.46 11.13 16.49
N GLN A 330 -19.77 12.24 15.84
CA GLN A 330 -20.96 13.05 16.17
C GLN A 330 -22.26 12.35 15.82
N HIS A 331 -22.19 11.33 14.99
CA HIS A 331 -23.34 10.52 14.57
C HIS A 331 -23.55 9.28 15.45
N ASP A 332 -22.80 9.11 16.56
CA ASP A 332 -22.99 7.98 17.49
C ASP A 332 -24.45 7.83 17.89
N ASN A 333 -25.01 6.64 17.79
CA ASN A 333 -26.43 6.28 17.97
C ASN A 333 -27.43 6.87 16.96
N ASN A 334 -26.99 7.56 15.91
CA ASN A 334 -27.89 8.01 14.83
C ASN A 334 -28.19 6.88 13.85
N LYS A 335 -29.41 6.88 13.33
CA LYS A 335 -29.78 6.03 12.21
C LYS A 335 -29.22 6.63 10.91
N VAL A 336 -28.64 5.76 10.10
CA VAL A 336 -28.07 6.13 8.78
C VAL A 336 -28.47 5.11 7.73
N ILE A 337 -28.50 5.58 6.48
CA ILE A 337 -28.60 4.71 5.32
C ILE A 337 -27.35 4.94 4.49
N VAL A 338 -26.57 3.89 4.30
CA VAL A 338 -25.31 3.91 3.56
C VAL A 338 -25.35 2.88 2.44
N GLY A 339 -24.52 3.10 1.43
CA GLY A 339 -24.37 2.16 0.33
C GLY A 339 -22.92 1.94 -0.01
N GLY A 340 -22.59 0.76 -0.50
CA GLY A 340 -21.20 0.45 -0.84
C GLY A 340 -21.02 -0.96 -1.35
N LEU A 341 -19.75 -1.29 -1.59
CA LEU A 341 -19.30 -2.61 -2.01
C LEU A 341 -18.75 -3.39 -0.80
N ILE A 342 -19.09 -4.64 -0.69
CA ILE A 342 -18.51 -5.53 0.32
C ILE A 342 -17.07 -5.86 -0.06
N ASN A 343 -16.13 -5.40 0.73
CA ASN A 343 -14.70 -5.63 0.54
C ASN A 343 -14.25 -6.97 1.12
N SER A 344 -14.72 -7.27 2.32
CA SER A 344 -14.45 -8.54 2.98
C SER A 344 -15.57 -8.91 3.94
N LEU A 345 -15.68 -10.21 4.25
CA LEU A 345 -16.69 -10.77 5.12
C LEU A 345 -16.06 -11.76 6.09
N ARG A 346 -16.28 -11.56 7.39
CA ARG A 346 -15.87 -12.47 8.44
C ARG A 346 -17.08 -12.97 9.20
N VAL A 347 -17.45 -14.24 9.00
CA VAL A 347 -18.54 -14.88 9.73
C VAL A 347 -18.02 -15.50 11.01
N ILE A 348 -18.72 -15.28 12.12
CA ILE A 348 -18.44 -15.91 13.41
C ILE A 348 -19.67 -16.57 13.98
N VAL A 349 -19.47 -17.56 14.86
CA VAL A 349 -20.55 -18.20 15.63
C VAL A 349 -20.55 -17.59 17.02
N THR A 350 -21.69 -17.10 17.44
CA THR A 350 -21.89 -16.52 18.78
C THR A 350 -21.93 -17.62 19.85
N LYS A 351 -21.83 -17.25 21.11
CA LYS A 351 -21.96 -18.20 22.24
C LYS A 351 -23.30 -18.93 22.26
N SER A 352 -24.35 -18.40 21.66
CA SER A 352 -25.65 -19.01 21.50
C SER A 352 -25.77 -19.97 20.30
N GLY A 353 -24.68 -20.14 19.53
CA GLY A 353 -24.68 -21.01 18.35
C GLY A 353 -25.18 -20.33 17.06
N SER A 354 -25.64 -19.11 17.13
CA SER A 354 -26.12 -18.36 15.97
C SER A 354 -24.97 -17.72 15.18
N LYS A 355 -25.09 -17.61 13.85
CA LYS A 355 -24.09 -16.94 13.00
C LYS A 355 -24.34 -15.44 12.99
N MET A 356 -23.25 -14.67 12.98
CA MET A 356 -23.23 -13.23 12.71
C MET A 356 -22.02 -12.90 11.83
N ALA A 357 -21.98 -11.69 11.24
CA ALA A 357 -20.86 -11.29 10.39
C ALA A 357 -20.35 -9.90 10.72
N PHE A 358 -19.06 -9.70 10.47
CA PHE A 358 -18.41 -8.43 10.32
C PHE A 358 -18.10 -8.23 8.84
N VAL A 359 -18.64 -7.18 8.26
CA VAL A 359 -18.52 -6.86 6.84
C VAL A 359 -17.73 -5.57 6.71
N ALA A 360 -16.56 -5.61 6.09
CA ALA A 360 -15.89 -4.40 5.64
C ALA A 360 -16.57 -3.92 4.36
N MET A 361 -17.11 -2.72 4.37
CA MET A 361 -17.79 -2.10 3.25
C MET A 361 -17.10 -0.78 2.89
N GLU A 362 -16.96 -0.53 1.60
CA GLU A 362 -16.41 0.71 1.07
C GLU A 362 -17.38 1.39 0.10
N ASP A 363 -17.34 2.70 0.06
CA ASP A 363 -17.88 3.50 -1.04
C ASP A 363 -16.73 4.28 -1.71
N LYS A 364 -17.04 5.18 -2.64
CA LYS A 364 -16.01 6.03 -3.29
C LYS A 364 -15.37 7.06 -2.36
N THR A 365 -15.87 7.23 -1.13
CA THR A 365 -15.47 8.29 -0.20
C THR A 365 -14.77 7.77 1.06
N GLY A 366 -14.90 6.47 1.36
CA GLY A 366 -14.31 5.86 2.55
C GLY A 366 -14.79 4.43 2.78
N ASP A 367 -14.36 3.88 3.91
CA ASP A 367 -14.70 2.52 4.35
C ASP A 367 -15.26 2.51 5.77
N THR A 368 -15.99 1.46 6.10
CA THR A 368 -16.54 1.23 7.44
C THR A 368 -16.78 -0.26 7.71
N GLU A 369 -16.84 -0.63 8.98
CA GLU A 369 -17.24 -1.98 9.41
C GLU A 369 -18.76 -2.03 9.68
N ILE A 370 -19.46 -2.91 8.99
CA ILE A 370 -20.87 -3.21 9.23
C ILE A 370 -20.97 -4.45 10.13
N ILE A 371 -21.66 -4.31 11.25
CA ILE A 371 -21.92 -5.42 12.17
C ILE A 371 -23.30 -6.01 11.84
N VAL A 372 -23.30 -7.25 11.38
CA VAL A 372 -24.49 -7.96 10.97
C VAL A 372 -24.86 -8.99 12.05
N PHE A 373 -25.80 -8.61 12.92
CA PHE A 373 -26.27 -9.47 14.01
C PHE A 373 -27.05 -10.67 13.51
N PRO A 374 -27.26 -11.72 14.33
CA PRO A 374 -27.88 -12.97 13.90
C PRO A 374 -29.24 -12.81 13.24
N SER A 375 -30.08 -11.89 13.70
CA SER A 375 -31.41 -11.63 13.13
C SER A 375 -31.35 -11.17 11.67
N VAL A 376 -30.40 -10.26 11.35
CA VAL A 376 -30.18 -9.77 9.99
C VAL A 376 -29.43 -10.83 9.18
N TYR A 377 -28.44 -11.50 9.78
CA TYR A 377 -27.66 -12.53 9.09
C TYR A 377 -28.52 -13.70 8.63
N GLN A 378 -29.54 -14.10 9.39
CA GLN A 378 -30.49 -15.16 8.97
C GLN A 378 -31.24 -14.80 7.68
N GLN A 379 -31.47 -13.53 7.43
CA GLN A 379 -32.25 -13.09 6.27
C GLN A 379 -31.40 -12.98 5.00
N ILE A 380 -30.16 -12.49 5.13
CA ILE A 380 -29.36 -12.07 3.97
C ILE A 380 -27.99 -12.79 3.90
N GLY A 381 -27.58 -13.50 4.96
CA GLY A 381 -26.20 -14.02 5.12
C GLY A 381 -25.69 -14.90 3.99
N GLU A 382 -26.58 -15.67 3.32
CA GLU A 382 -26.21 -16.51 2.16
C GLU A 382 -25.84 -15.68 0.91
N HIS A 383 -26.32 -14.47 0.82
CA HIS A 383 -26.09 -13.55 -0.29
C HIS A 383 -24.94 -12.58 -0.03
N LEU A 384 -24.52 -12.42 1.22
CA LEU A 384 -23.36 -11.58 1.55
C LEU A 384 -22.08 -12.24 1.08
N ARG A 385 -21.41 -11.62 0.16
CA ARG A 385 -20.11 -12.04 -0.38
C ARG A 385 -19.33 -10.84 -0.88
N GLN A 386 -18.05 -11.01 -1.03
CA GLN A 386 -17.17 -9.99 -1.59
C GLN A 386 -17.65 -9.52 -2.98
N ASP A 387 -17.43 -8.26 -3.29
CA ASP A 387 -17.78 -7.62 -4.57
C ASP A 387 -19.29 -7.51 -4.86
N VAL A 388 -20.12 -7.57 -3.81
CA VAL A 388 -21.55 -7.32 -3.90
C VAL A 388 -21.85 -5.90 -3.43
N ALA A 389 -22.59 -5.14 -4.24
CA ALA A 389 -23.11 -3.84 -3.85
C ALA A 389 -24.30 -4.01 -2.91
N VAL A 390 -24.30 -3.26 -1.81
CA VAL A 390 -25.34 -3.32 -0.78
C VAL A 390 -25.76 -1.93 -0.33
N ARG A 391 -27.02 -1.81 0.04
CA ARG A 391 -27.58 -0.69 0.79
C ARG A 391 -27.85 -1.17 2.21
N VAL A 392 -27.36 -0.45 3.19
CA VAL A 392 -27.44 -0.80 4.61
C VAL A 392 -28.16 0.29 5.37
N GLU A 393 -29.22 -0.08 6.07
CA GLU A 393 -29.87 0.74 7.08
C GLU A 393 -29.39 0.28 8.46
N GLY A 394 -28.96 1.19 9.30
CA GLY A 394 -28.43 0.80 10.60
C GLY A 394 -28.14 1.97 11.53
N VAL A 395 -27.56 1.68 12.67
CA VAL A 395 -27.23 2.63 13.71
C VAL A 395 -25.71 2.76 13.82
N VAL A 396 -25.21 3.98 13.82
CA VAL A 396 -23.78 4.28 13.99
C VAL A 396 -23.37 3.94 15.41
N ASN A 397 -22.25 3.24 15.56
CA ASN A 397 -21.63 2.92 16.83
C ASN A 397 -20.13 3.31 16.80
N CYS A 398 -19.76 4.23 17.66
CA CYS A 398 -18.39 4.70 17.84
C CYS A 398 -17.81 4.28 19.20
N ARG A 399 -18.31 3.21 19.82
CA ARG A 399 -17.90 2.77 21.13
C ARG A 399 -17.17 1.44 21.11
N ASP A 400 -16.19 1.30 22.00
CA ASP A 400 -15.53 0.03 22.27
C ASP A 400 -16.43 -0.89 23.14
N ARG A 401 -15.90 -2.08 23.49
CA ARG A 401 -16.62 -3.06 24.33
C ARG A 401 -16.87 -2.56 25.76
N ASP A 402 -16.10 -1.61 26.21
CA ASP A 402 -16.18 -1.04 27.55
C ASP A 402 -17.05 0.25 27.56
N GLY A 403 -17.62 0.63 26.40
CA GLY A 403 -18.51 1.78 26.25
C GLY A 403 -17.81 3.11 26.03
N ASN A 404 -16.47 3.13 25.89
CA ASN A 404 -15.71 4.36 25.66
C ASN A 404 -15.79 4.77 24.19
N MET A 405 -15.88 6.08 23.94
CA MET A 405 -15.84 6.62 22.58
C MET A 405 -14.48 6.37 21.93
N THR A 406 -14.51 5.83 20.71
CA THR A 406 -13.33 5.57 19.87
C THR A 406 -13.34 6.44 18.62
N SER A 407 -12.24 6.38 17.83
CA SER A 407 -12.20 6.96 16.50
C SER A 407 -12.89 6.09 15.45
N ASP A 408 -13.06 4.81 15.75
CA ASP A 408 -13.58 3.84 14.80
C ASP A 408 -15.08 3.96 14.69
N VAL A 409 -15.54 4.23 13.48
CA VAL A 409 -16.97 4.30 13.16
C VAL A 409 -17.38 2.92 12.64
N LYS A 410 -18.43 2.35 13.25
CA LYS A 410 -19.05 1.10 12.82
C LYS A 410 -20.55 1.31 12.65
N ILE A 411 -21.18 0.50 11.83
CA ILE A 411 -22.63 0.55 11.65
C ILE A 411 -23.23 -0.78 12.05
N MET A 412 -24.15 -0.77 13.00
CA MET A 412 -24.94 -1.93 13.37
C MET A 412 -26.12 -2.03 12.42
N ALA A 413 -26.12 -3.04 11.55
CA ALA A 413 -27.13 -3.19 10.53
C ALA A 413 -28.49 -3.61 11.12
N ASP A 414 -29.53 -2.85 10.76
CA ASP A 414 -30.94 -3.21 10.99
C ASP A 414 -31.52 -3.93 9.75
N LEU A 415 -31.11 -3.49 8.54
CA LEU A 415 -31.54 -4.05 7.26
C LEU A 415 -30.40 -3.94 6.24
N ILE A 416 -30.22 -4.98 5.44
CA ILE A 416 -29.31 -4.99 4.30
C ILE A 416 -30.10 -5.41 3.05
N THR A 417 -29.99 -4.60 1.99
CA THR A 417 -30.59 -4.88 0.68
C THR A 417 -29.48 -5.04 -0.35
N LEU A 418 -29.54 -6.07 -1.18
CA LEU A 418 -28.62 -6.20 -2.32
C LEU A 418 -29.03 -5.19 -3.39
N VAL A 419 -28.03 -4.51 -3.98
CA VAL A 419 -28.29 -3.65 -5.13
C VAL A 419 -27.94 -4.43 -6.39
N THR A 420 -28.92 -4.68 -7.22
CA THR A 420 -28.83 -5.47 -8.45
C THR A 420 -29.13 -4.59 -9.66
N ASP A 421 -28.74 -5.05 -10.85
CA ASP A 421 -28.96 -4.33 -12.11
C ASP A 421 -30.47 -4.12 -12.42
N ASP A 422 -31.35 -4.86 -11.74
CA ASP A 422 -32.81 -4.71 -11.89
C ASP A 422 -33.39 -3.51 -11.09
N GLU A 423 -32.58 -2.89 -10.24
CA GLU A 423 -32.99 -1.72 -9.43
C GLU A 423 -32.53 -0.38 -10.04
N LEU A 424 -31.86 -0.42 -11.20
CA LEU A 424 -31.45 0.72 -12.01
C LEU A 424 -32.54 1.07 -13.01
#